data_827b40753d2adacfacc4944a564d683d
#
_entry.id   827b40753d2adacfacc4944a564d683d
#
_cell.length_a   1.000
_cell.length_b   1.000
_cell.length_c   1.000
_cell.angle_alpha   90.00
_cell.angle_beta   90.00
_cell.angle_gamma   90.00
#
_symmetry.space_group_name_H-M   'P 1'
#
loop_
_entity.id
_entity.type
_entity.pdbx_description
1 polymer ?
#
loop_
_entity_poly.entity_id
_entity_poly.type
_entity_poly.pdbx_seq_one_letter_code
_entity_poly.pdbx_strand_id
1 'polypeptide(L)'
;MDKIIPQNANFFEKMTACFGDLSQFEQKILQITQTIGLDLSQFQIDHLAVRMNTVETALEWRDLLRENATLLKESEVNGRPIGLFELQQAVKFCGQFVKIVELPFPKSKIYPVEGWEHIEVVVPFLEKESVEAWIERMMTTYQLDNHPSLNVKISQPEVTGEILPNPTVAISMKAETLCYNVCLKLHPYDIKSVISSETHF
;
A
#
# COMPACT_ATOMS: atom_id res chain seq x y z
N MET A 1 19.68 16.41 3.19
CA MET A 1 20.75 15.98 2.24
C MET A 1 20.03 15.73 0.93
N ASP A 2 20.16 16.63 -0.02
CA ASP A 2 19.58 16.46 -1.34
C ASP A 2 20.19 15.21 -1.99
N LYS A 3 19.37 14.24 -2.28
CA LYS A 3 19.82 13.03 -2.99
C LYS A 3 20.14 13.44 -4.42
N ILE A 4 21.42 13.45 -4.79
CA ILE A 4 21.87 13.76 -6.15
C ILE A 4 21.45 12.59 -7.05
N ILE A 5 20.39 12.78 -7.83
CA ILE A 5 19.96 11.82 -8.85
C ILE A 5 20.80 12.09 -10.11
N PRO A 6 21.51 11.09 -10.67
CA PRO A 6 22.25 11.27 -11.92
C PRO A 6 21.32 11.74 -13.04
N GLN A 7 21.76 12.67 -13.89
CA GLN A 7 20.96 13.20 -15.01
C GLN A 7 20.45 12.12 -15.97
N ASN A 8 21.17 10.99 -16.10
CA ASN A 8 20.82 9.86 -16.97
C ASN A 8 20.23 8.65 -16.20
N ALA A 9 19.78 8.86 -14.95
CA ALA A 9 19.19 7.79 -14.16
C ALA A 9 17.92 7.25 -14.84
N ASN A 10 17.79 5.92 -14.92
CA ASN A 10 16.56 5.30 -15.36
C ASN A 10 15.44 5.44 -14.31
N PHE A 11 14.22 5.09 -14.68
CA PHE A 11 13.07 5.25 -13.80
C PHE A 11 13.20 4.52 -12.46
N PHE A 12 13.74 3.30 -12.46
CA PHE A 12 13.91 2.52 -11.23
C PHE A 12 14.98 3.11 -10.30
N GLU A 13 16.04 3.68 -10.87
CA GLU A 13 17.05 4.41 -10.08
C GLU A 13 16.45 5.66 -9.45
N LYS A 14 15.62 6.41 -10.21
CA LYS A 14 14.88 7.57 -9.69
C LYS A 14 13.90 7.16 -8.58
N MET A 15 13.14 6.09 -8.77
CA MET A 15 12.25 5.53 -7.74
C MET A 15 13.03 5.16 -6.46
N THR A 16 14.16 4.48 -6.59
CA THR A 16 14.99 4.10 -5.44
C THR A 16 15.52 5.33 -4.71
N ALA A 17 15.92 6.36 -5.44
CA ALA A 17 16.36 7.62 -4.84
C ALA A 17 15.23 8.35 -4.08
N CYS A 18 14.01 8.32 -4.60
CA CYS A 18 12.84 8.98 -4.00
C CYS A 18 12.21 8.11 -2.90
N PHE A 19 11.86 6.86 -3.23
CA PHE A 19 11.03 6.00 -2.38
C PHE A 19 11.85 5.09 -1.45
N GLY A 20 13.18 5.04 -1.62
CA GLY A 20 14.07 4.20 -0.84
C GLY A 20 14.27 2.79 -1.42
N ASP A 21 15.08 2.00 -0.71
CA ASP A 21 15.45 0.66 -1.14
C ASP A 21 14.26 -0.32 -1.09
N LEU A 22 13.87 -0.80 -2.25
CA LEU A 22 12.78 -1.76 -2.41
C LEU A 22 13.09 -3.10 -1.73
N SER A 23 14.35 -3.54 -1.74
CA SER A 23 14.75 -4.80 -1.08
C SER A 23 14.62 -4.74 0.43
N GLN A 24 14.93 -3.59 1.03
CA GLN A 24 14.72 -3.37 2.46
C GLN A 24 13.23 -3.37 2.81
N PHE A 25 12.40 -2.76 1.97
CA PHE A 25 10.96 -2.77 2.13
C PHE A 25 10.40 -4.20 2.03
N GLU A 26 10.82 -4.96 1.01
CA GLU A 26 10.46 -6.36 0.81
C GLU A 26 10.78 -7.23 2.03
N GLN A 27 12.01 -7.12 2.58
CA GLN A 27 12.40 -7.86 3.78
C GLN A 27 11.49 -7.57 4.98
N LYS A 28 11.09 -6.32 5.17
CA LYS A 28 10.17 -5.95 6.27
C LYS A 28 8.76 -6.49 6.07
N ILE A 29 8.25 -6.51 4.84
CA ILE A 29 6.97 -7.14 4.52
C ILE A 29 7.05 -8.65 4.76
N LEU A 30 8.12 -9.30 4.29
CA LEU A 30 8.33 -10.73 4.52
C LEU A 30 8.42 -11.07 6.02
N GLN A 31 8.98 -10.21 6.85
CA GLN A 31 8.97 -10.39 8.30
C GLN A 31 7.54 -10.41 8.87
N ILE A 32 6.66 -9.50 8.39
CA ILE A 32 5.25 -9.51 8.82
C ILE A 32 4.56 -10.79 8.37
N THR A 33 4.69 -11.16 7.09
CA THR A 33 4.03 -12.36 6.53
C THR A 33 4.50 -13.65 7.21
N GLN A 34 5.78 -13.77 7.50
CA GLN A 34 6.32 -14.89 8.27
C GLN A 34 5.77 -14.96 9.71
N THR A 35 5.64 -13.79 10.35
CA THR A 35 5.11 -13.71 11.72
C THR A 35 3.66 -14.18 11.80
N ILE A 36 2.84 -13.93 10.77
CA ILE A 36 1.42 -14.32 10.75
C ILE A 36 1.16 -15.61 9.95
N GLY A 37 2.17 -16.22 9.37
CA GLY A 37 2.03 -17.44 8.56
C GLY A 37 1.31 -17.21 7.22
N LEU A 38 1.35 -15.99 6.66
CA LEU A 38 0.76 -15.68 5.36
C LEU A 38 1.73 -16.07 4.23
N ASP A 39 1.30 -16.95 3.34
CA ASP A 39 2.01 -17.26 2.09
C ASP A 39 1.55 -16.33 0.97
N LEU A 40 2.38 -15.32 0.65
CA LEU A 40 2.09 -14.36 -0.42
C LEU A 40 1.96 -15.00 -1.80
N SER A 41 2.48 -16.22 -2.02
CA SER A 41 2.33 -16.90 -3.32
C SER A 41 0.89 -17.33 -3.60
N GLN A 42 0.05 -17.39 -2.58
CA GLN A 42 -1.37 -17.76 -2.71
C GLN A 42 -2.28 -16.57 -3.00
N PHE A 43 -1.78 -15.35 -2.93
CA PHE A 43 -2.56 -14.13 -3.04
C PHE A 43 -1.89 -13.12 -3.97
N GLN A 44 -2.69 -12.28 -4.59
CA GLN A 44 -2.21 -11.18 -5.42
C GLN A 44 -1.76 -10.01 -4.55
N ILE A 45 -0.53 -9.54 -4.76
CA ILE A 45 -0.13 -8.20 -4.31
C ILE A 45 -0.72 -7.21 -5.30
N ASP A 46 -1.67 -6.41 -4.83
CA ASP A 46 -2.44 -5.48 -5.65
C ASP A 46 -1.62 -4.24 -6.00
N HIS A 47 -1.11 -3.56 -4.99
CA HIS A 47 -0.29 -2.38 -5.17
C HIS A 47 0.71 -2.14 -4.04
N LEU A 48 1.68 -1.29 -4.32
CA LEU A 48 2.64 -0.74 -3.37
C LEU A 48 2.27 0.71 -3.10
N ALA A 49 2.44 1.17 -1.86
CA ALA A 49 2.19 2.55 -1.50
C ALA A 49 3.40 3.22 -0.88
N VAL A 50 3.50 4.53 -1.08
CA VAL A 50 4.53 5.38 -0.50
C VAL A 50 3.94 6.34 0.53
N ARG A 51 4.79 6.93 1.35
CA ARG A 51 4.45 8.01 2.28
C ARG A 51 5.48 9.11 2.24
N MET A 52 5.03 10.33 2.44
CA MET A 52 5.87 11.53 2.51
C MET A 52 5.30 12.49 3.56
N ASN A 53 6.11 13.46 3.95
CA ASN A 53 5.77 14.39 5.01
C ASN A 53 5.32 15.75 4.49
N THR A 54 5.66 16.12 3.26
CA THR A 54 5.34 17.43 2.69
C THR A 54 4.60 17.33 1.37
N VAL A 55 3.84 18.36 1.04
CA VAL A 55 3.13 18.47 -0.23
C VAL A 55 4.13 18.61 -1.38
N GLU A 56 5.25 19.31 -1.15
CA GLU A 56 6.32 19.48 -2.11
C GLU A 56 6.89 18.12 -2.54
N THR A 57 7.21 17.25 -1.58
CA THR A 57 7.67 15.88 -1.85
C THR A 57 6.59 15.07 -2.60
N ALA A 58 5.31 15.22 -2.23
CA ALA A 58 4.22 14.54 -2.94
C ALA A 58 4.12 14.98 -4.39
N LEU A 59 4.29 16.27 -4.68
CA LEU A 59 4.28 16.82 -6.05
C LEU A 59 5.47 16.31 -6.87
N GLU A 60 6.67 16.31 -6.31
CA GLU A 60 7.87 15.77 -6.98
C GLU A 60 7.70 14.29 -7.35
N TRP A 61 7.18 13.49 -6.41
CA TRP A 61 6.96 12.07 -6.64
C TRP A 61 5.82 11.79 -7.61
N ARG A 62 4.79 12.63 -7.61
CA ARG A 62 3.71 12.57 -8.60
C ARG A 62 4.25 12.85 -10.01
N ASP A 63 5.10 13.85 -10.16
CA ASP A 63 5.68 14.19 -11.45
C ASP A 63 6.60 13.07 -11.96
N LEU A 64 7.42 12.46 -11.10
CA LEU A 64 8.20 11.26 -11.43
C LEU A 64 7.31 10.11 -11.91
N LEU A 65 6.19 9.84 -11.22
CA LEU A 65 5.27 8.78 -11.62
C LEU A 65 4.59 9.11 -12.95
N ARG A 66 4.17 10.35 -13.19
CA ARG A 66 3.54 10.79 -14.45
C ARG A 66 4.42 10.61 -15.68
N GLU A 67 5.73 10.69 -15.53
CA GLU A 67 6.66 10.43 -16.64
C GLU A 67 6.69 8.95 -17.07
N ASN A 68 6.36 8.01 -16.19
CA ASN A 68 6.60 6.57 -16.39
C ASN A 68 5.40 5.68 -16.02
N ALA A 69 4.25 6.29 -15.77
CA ALA A 69 3.03 5.58 -15.39
C ALA A 69 1.78 6.29 -15.94
N THR A 70 0.68 5.57 -16.00
CA THR A 70 -0.64 6.10 -16.29
C THR A 70 -1.38 6.36 -14.99
N LEU A 71 -1.90 7.57 -14.80
CA LEU A 71 -2.80 7.86 -13.69
C LEU A 71 -4.12 7.12 -13.92
N LEU A 72 -4.42 6.14 -13.09
CA LEU A 72 -5.68 5.39 -13.12
C LEU A 72 -6.81 6.20 -12.50
N LYS A 73 -6.51 6.81 -11.34
CA LYS A 73 -7.47 7.61 -10.58
C LYS A 73 -6.76 8.53 -9.60
N GLU A 74 -7.35 9.69 -9.36
CA GLU A 74 -7.06 10.53 -8.19
C GLU A 74 -8.37 10.77 -7.44
N SER A 75 -8.42 10.42 -6.17
CA SER A 75 -9.61 10.53 -5.31
C SER A 75 -9.26 11.21 -4.01
N GLU A 76 -10.25 11.85 -3.41
CA GLU A 76 -10.12 12.31 -2.03
C GLU A 76 -10.57 11.19 -1.09
N VAL A 77 -9.64 10.68 -0.26
CA VAL A 77 -9.90 9.62 0.71
C VAL A 77 -9.58 10.15 2.10
N ASN A 78 -10.59 10.15 2.98
CA ASN A 78 -10.42 10.64 4.35
C ASN A 78 -9.79 12.04 4.41
N GLY A 79 -10.19 12.97 3.50
CA GLY A 79 -9.75 14.36 3.49
C GLY A 79 -8.34 14.60 2.96
N ARG A 80 -7.81 13.72 2.08
CA ARG A 80 -6.57 13.96 1.33
C ARG A 80 -6.63 13.36 -0.07
N PRO A 81 -5.98 13.97 -1.07
CA PRO A 81 -5.82 13.37 -2.38
C PRO A 81 -4.98 12.09 -2.30
N ILE A 82 -5.41 11.07 -3.05
CA ILE A 82 -4.66 9.83 -3.28
C ILE A 82 -4.64 9.56 -4.77
N GLY A 83 -3.45 9.46 -5.35
CA GLY A 83 -3.25 9.08 -6.75
C GLY A 83 -2.89 7.61 -6.88
N LEU A 84 -3.52 6.92 -7.84
CA LEU A 84 -3.22 5.54 -8.21
C LEU A 84 -2.59 5.54 -9.60
N PHE A 85 -1.37 5.03 -9.70
CA PHE A 85 -0.56 5.06 -10.92
C PHE A 85 -0.25 3.64 -11.39
N GLU A 86 -0.58 3.32 -12.64
CA GLU A 86 -0.16 2.08 -13.27
C GLU A 86 1.18 2.29 -14.00
N LEU A 87 2.23 1.67 -13.51
CA LEU A 87 3.57 1.73 -14.07
C LEU A 87 3.63 1.12 -15.46
N GLN A 88 4.34 1.74 -16.38
CA GLN A 88 4.62 1.18 -17.72
C GLN A 88 5.41 -0.13 -17.59
N GLN A 89 6.34 -0.19 -16.64
CA GLN A 89 7.15 -1.36 -16.34
C GLN A 89 6.90 -1.83 -14.91
N ALA A 90 6.50 -3.09 -14.75
CA ALA A 90 6.23 -3.70 -13.45
C ALA A 90 7.47 -3.76 -12.55
N VAL A 91 7.25 -3.60 -11.26
CA VAL A 91 8.26 -3.80 -10.22
C VAL A 91 8.17 -5.24 -9.73
N LYS A 92 9.32 -5.93 -9.63
CA LYS A 92 9.37 -7.26 -9.00
C LYS A 92 9.41 -7.09 -7.48
N PHE A 93 8.44 -7.68 -6.77
CA PHE A 93 8.30 -7.57 -5.33
C PHE A 93 7.72 -8.88 -4.75
N CYS A 94 8.37 -9.47 -3.76
CA CYS A 94 7.98 -10.76 -3.15
C CYS A 94 7.67 -11.85 -4.19
N GLY A 95 8.48 -11.95 -5.27
CA GLY A 95 8.30 -12.92 -6.33
C GLY A 95 7.22 -12.60 -7.35
N GLN A 96 6.44 -11.54 -7.18
CA GLN A 96 5.38 -11.09 -8.09
C GLN A 96 5.79 -9.85 -8.89
N PHE A 97 5.07 -9.57 -9.97
CA PHE A 97 5.22 -8.34 -10.75
C PHE A 97 4.06 -7.39 -10.42
N VAL A 98 4.37 -6.31 -9.68
CA VAL A 98 3.39 -5.31 -9.25
C VAL A 98 3.49 -4.09 -10.15
N LYS A 99 2.34 -3.61 -10.63
CA LYS A 99 2.28 -2.46 -11.54
C LYS A 99 1.71 -1.21 -10.92
N ILE A 100 0.99 -1.29 -9.81
CA ILE A 100 0.28 -0.14 -9.26
C ILE A 100 1.05 0.43 -8.08
N VAL A 101 1.20 1.75 -8.09
CA VAL A 101 1.74 2.54 -6.97
C VAL A 101 0.69 3.53 -6.50
N GLU A 102 0.40 3.48 -5.20
CA GLU A 102 -0.44 4.45 -4.51
C GLU A 102 0.42 5.61 -3.98
N LEU A 103 0.02 6.83 -4.31
CA LEU A 103 0.64 8.08 -3.84
C LEU A 103 -0.38 8.87 -3.02
N PRO A 104 -0.46 8.70 -1.71
CA PRO A 104 -1.30 9.52 -0.85
C PRO A 104 -0.60 10.83 -0.48
N PHE A 105 -1.27 11.97 -0.63
CA PHE A 105 -0.75 13.24 -0.16
C PHE A 105 -0.63 13.27 1.37
N PRO A 106 0.32 14.02 1.94
CA PRO A 106 0.55 14.02 3.38
C PRO A 106 -0.62 14.62 4.16
N LYS A 107 -0.76 14.17 5.41
CA LYS A 107 -1.59 14.78 6.46
C LYS A 107 -0.68 15.40 7.51
N SER A 108 -1.23 15.69 8.67
CA SER A 108 -0.49 16.28 9.81
C SER A 108 0.53 15.34 10.47
N LYS A 109 0.44 14.02 10.23
CA LYS A 109 1.38 13.06 10.80
C LYS A 109 2.73 13.14 10.09
N ILE A 110 3.80 13.31 10.88
CA ILE A 110 5.17 13.28 10.40
C ILE A 110 5.75 11.88 10.65
N TYR A 111 6.37 11.33 9.62
CA TYR A 111 7.00 10.01 9.64
C TYR A 111 8.53 10.17 9.76
N PRO A 112 9.20 9.32 10.56
CA PRO A 112 10.67 9.35 10.66
C PRO A 112 11.37 9.07 9.34
N VAL A 113 10.74 8.27 8.47
CA VAL A 113 11.25 7.89 7.15
C VAL A 113 10.15 8.03 6.12
N GLU A 114 10.43 8.78 5.06
CA GLU A 114 9.62 8.85 3.84
C GLU A 114 10.00 7.71 2.88
N GLY A 115 9.10 7.35 1.99
CA GLY A 115 9.33 6.30 0.99
C GLY A 115 8.29 5.19 1.04
N TRP A 116 8.69 3.96 0.73
CA TRP A 116 7.78 2.81 0.75
C TRP A 116 7.12 2.64 2.10
N GLU A 117 5.81 2.45 2.12
CA GLU A 117 5.01 2.38 3.36
C GLU A 117 4.30 1.05 3.53
N HIS A 118 3.48 0.66 2.55
CA HIS A 118 2.67 -0.54 2.67
C HIS A 118 2.48 -1.25 1.34
N ILE A 119 2.05 -2.50 1.44
CA ILE A 119 1.45 -3.23 0.33
C ILE A 119 0.00 -3.53 0.65
N GLU A 120 -0.82 -3.69 -0.39
CA GLU A 120 -2.16 -4.24 -0.27
C GLU A 120 -2.21 -5.61 -0.96
N VAL A 121 -2.84 -6.58 -0.29
CA VAL A 121 -2.96 -7.97 -0.73
C VAL A 121 -4.42 -8.34 -0.82
N VAL A 122 -4.81 -8.91 -1.96
CA VAL A 122 -6.20 -9.31 -2.20
C VAL A 122 -6.48 -10.67 -1.56
N VAL A 123 -7.38 -10.68 -0.59
CA VAL A 123 -7.94 -11.91 0.01
C VAL A 123 -9.45 -11.90 -0.22
N PRO A 124 -9.96 -12.53 -1.28
CA PRO A 124 -11.35 -12.41 -1.69
C PRO A 124 -12.35 -12.85 -0.63
N PHE A 125 -13.56 -12.30 -0.68
CA PHE A 125 -14.71 -12.86 0.04
C PHE A 125 -14.96 -14.31 -0.36
N LEU A 126 -15.38 -15.12 0.59
CA LEU A 126 -16.00 -16.40 0.29
C LEU A 126 -17.44 -16.18 -0.20
N GLU A 127 -18.03 -17.22 -0.80
CA GLU A 127 -19.43 -17.15 -1.25
C GLU A 127 -20.36 -16.76 -0.11
N LYS A 128 -21.12 -15.67 -0.29
CA LYS A 128 -22.07 -15.11 0.70
C LYS A 128 -21.45 -14.63 2.01
N GLU A 129 -20.14 -14.42 2.06
CA GLU A 129 -19.47 -13.90 3.24
C GLU A 129 -19.80 -12.41 3.45
N SER A 130 -20.19 -12.04 4.67
CA SER A 130 -20.38 -10.64 5.04
C SER A 130 -19.02 -9.97 5.32
N VAL A 131 -19.01 -8.64 5.40
CA VAL A 131 -17.83 -7.85 5.77
C VAL A 131 -17.30 -8.27 7.14
N GLU A 132 -18.19 -8.43 8.10
CA GLU A 132 -17.86 -8.84 9.48
C GLU A 132 -17.26 -10.24 9.50
N ALA A 133 -17.86 -11.18 8.75
CA ALA A 133 -17.36 -12.55 8.67
C ALA A 133 -15.96 -12.60 7.99
N TRP A 134 -15.74 -11.79 6.96
CA TRP A 134 -14.43 -11.66 6.32
C TRP A 134 -13.37 -11.12 7.30
N ILE A 135 -13.69 -10.05 8.05
CA ILE A 135 -12.80 -9.50 9.08
C ILE A 135 -12.49 -10.58 10.14
N GLU A 136 -13.51 -11.26 10.66
CA GLU A 136 -13.33 -12.32 11.65
C GLU A 136 -12.46 -13.46 11.10
N ARG A 137 -12.66 -13.84 9.83
CA ARG A 137 -11.82 -14.85 9.16
C ARG A 137 -10.35 -14.39 9.08
N MET A 138 -10.07 -13.13 8.72
CA MET A 138 -8.70 -12.60 8.71
C MET A 138 -8.08 -12.64 10.10
N MET A 139 -8.81 -12.15 11.10
CA MET A 139 -8.36 -12.11 12.49
C MET A 139 -8.05 -13.50 13.03
N THR A 140 -8.90 -14.47 12.74
CA THR A 140 -8.77 -15.86 13.24
C THR A 140 -7.70 -16.63 12.47
N THR A 141 -7.72 -16.58 11.12
CA THR A 141 -6.79 -17.35 10.28
C THR A 141 -5.34 -16.96 10.56
N TYR A 142 -5.08 -15.69 10.75
CA TYR A 142 -3.72 -15.16 10.97
C TYR A 142 -3.42 -14.89 12.45
N GLN A 143 -4.29 -15.31 13.37
CA GLN A 143 -4.13 -15.17 14.82
C GLN A 143 -3.77 -13.74 15.24
N LEU A 144 -4.48 -12.77 14.69
CA LEU A 144 -4.13 -11.35 14.84
C LEU A 144 -4.56 -10.76 16.19
N ASP A 145 -5.53 -11.37 16.88
CA ASP A 145 -6.06 -10.86 18.13
C ASP A 145 -4.98 -10.85 19.22
N ASN A 146 -4.74 -9.67 19.80
CA ASN A 146 -3.80 -9.49 20.90
C ASN A 146 -2.38 -10.03 20.63
N HIS A 147 -1.97 -10.12 19.36
CA HIS A 147 -0.65 -10.63 19.02
C HIS A 147 0.46 -9.77 19.66
N PRO A 148 1.41 -10.37 20.40
CA PRO A 148 2.36 -9.61 21.22
C PRO A 148 3.28 -8.69 20.40
N SER A 149 3.62 -9.08 19.16
CA SER A 149 4.57 -8.38 18.30
C SER A 149 3.92 -7.53 17.20
N LEU A 150 2.58 -7.49 17.12
CA LEU A 150 1.88 -6.82 16.01
C LEU A 150 0.97 -5.71 16.50
N ASN A 151 0.90 -4.64 15.69
CA ASN A 151 -0.20 -3.69 15.71
C ASN A 151 -1.16 -4.06 14.59
N VAL A 152 -2.44 -4.21 14.92
CA VAL A 152 -3.50 -4.52 13.97
C VAL A 152 -4.53 -3.41 14.02
N LYS A 153 -4.94 -2.93 12.84
CA LYS A 153 -5.98 -1.92 12.70
C LYS A 153 -6.98 -2.35 11.64
N ILE A 154 -8.24 -2.38 12.02
CA ILE A 154 -9.37 -2.62 11.11
C ILE A 154 -9.95 -1.27 10.71
N SER A 155 -10.23 -1.09 9.43
CA SER A 155 -10.90 0.10 8.89
C SER A 155 -11.76 -0.26 7.69
N GLN A 156 -12.75 0.60 7.42
CA GLN A 156 -13.52 0.59 6.19
C GLN A 156 -13.38 2.00 5.62
N PRO A 157 -12.43 2.21 4.67
CA PRO A 157 -12.29 3.51 4.04
C PRO A 157 -13.56 3.83 3.23
N GLU A 158 -14.07 5.03 3.41
CA GLU A 158 -15.20 5.55 2.64
C GLU A 158 -14.66 6.45 1.53
N VAL A 159 -14.95 6.11 0.29
CA VAL A 159 -14.70 6.93 -0.88
C VAL A 159 -16.03 7.22 -1.56
N THR A 160 -16.27 8.49 -1.85
CA THR A 160 -17.51 8.90 -2.52
C THR A 160 -17.64 8.19 -3.87
N GLY A 161 -18.74 7.46 -4.05
CA GLY A 161 -19.05 6.73 -5.28
C GLY A 161 -18.61 5.27 -5.30
N GLU A 162 -17.81 4.78 -4.36
CA GLU A 162 -17.50 3.35 -4.24
C GLU A 162 -18.76 2.55 -3.85
N ILE A 163 -19.01 1.45 -4.56
CA ILE A 163 -20.16 0.58 -4.30
C ILE A 163 -19.70 -0.69 -3.56
N LEU A 164 -18.49 -1.18 -3.87
CA LEU A 164 -17.98 -2.39 -3.24
C LEU A 164 -17.54 -2.10 -1.80
N PRO A 165 -17.95 -2.95 -0.84
CA PRO A 165 -17.43 -2.85 0.51
C PRO A 165 -15.93 -3.17 0.51
N ASN A 166 -15.13 -2.27 1.07
CA ASN A 166 -13.67 -2.40 1.04
C ASN A 166 -13.07 -2.39 2.46
N PRO A 167 -13.40 -3.39 3.32
CA PRO A 167 -12.77 -3.51 4.62
C PRO A 167 -11.28 -3.75 4.47
N THR A 168 -10.51 -3.18 5.38
CA THR A 168 -9.05 -3.32 5.40
C THR A 168 -8.59 -3.80 6.78
N VAL A 169 -7.77 -4.85 6.81
CA VAL A 169 -7.03 -5.28 7.98
C VAL A 169 -5.57 -4.92 7.78
N ALA A 170 -5.10 -3.90 8.50
CA ALA A 170 -3.75 -3.37 8.40
C ALA A 170 -2.88 -3.93 9.54
N ILE A 171 -1.74 -4.50 9.19
CA ILE A 171 -0.84 -5.24 10.08
C ILE A 171 0.56 -4.64 9.99
N SER A 172 1.14 -4.29 11.13
CA SER A 172 2.52 -3.83 11.23
C SER A 172 3.22 -4.40 12.46
N MET A 173 4.54 -4.47 12.44
CA MET A 173 5.30 -4.87 13.63
C MET A 173 5.19 -3.79 14.71
N LYS A 174 5.09 -4.18 15.98
CA LYS A 174 5.32 -3.26 17.09
C LYS A 174 6.78 -2.85 17.08
N ALA A 175 7.05 -1.59 16.91
CA ALA A 175 8.40 -1.06 16.95
C ALA A 175 8.77 -0.68 18.38
N GLU A 176 9.91 -1.16 18.88
CA GLU A 176 10.47 -0.74 20.17
C GLU A 176 11.06 0.69 20.08
N THR A 177 11.40 1.13 18.88
CA THR A 177 11.94 2.46 18.58
C THR A 177 11.24 3.07 17.36
N LEU A 178 11.21 4.40 17.27
CA LEU A 178 10.74 5.15 16.10
C LEU A 178 11.70 4.89 14.91
N CYS A 179 11.48 3.79 14.22
CA CYS A 179 12.24 3.39 13.05
C CYS A 179 11.32 3.31 11.81
N TYR A 180 11.92 2.95 10.69
CA TYR A 180 11.20 2.68 9.45
C TYR A 180 10.24 1.51 9.64
N ASN A 181 8.96 1.79 9.89
CA ASN A 181 7.91 0.80 10.03
C ASN A 181 7.05 0.76 8.76
N VAL A 182 6.74 -0.46 8.33
CA VAL A 182 5.93 -0.75 7.14
C VAL A 182 4.65 -1.48 7.54
N CYS A 183 3.70 -1.55 6.61
CA CYS A 183 2.40 -2.16 6.84
C CYS A 183 2.03 -3.14 5.73
N LEU A 184 1.47 -4.27 6.11
CA LEU A 184 0.75 -5.18 5.22
C LEU A 184 -0.73 -4.91 5.41
N LYS A 185 -1.47 -4.70 4.33
CA LYS A 185 -2.93 -4.56 4.37
C LYS A 185 -3.57 -5.68 3.58
N LEU A 186 -4.60 -6.28 4.16
CA LEU A 186 -5.47 -7.26 3.51
C LEU A 186 -6.79 -6.58 3.16
N HIS A 187 -7.30 -6.83 1.94
CA HIS A 187 -8.60 -6.35 1.49
C HIS A 187 -9.22 -7.30 0.46
N PRO A 188 -10.56 -7.28 0.26
CA PRO A 188 -11.23 -8.33 -0.50
C PRO A 188 -11.18 -8.16 -2.03
N TYR A 189 -10.93 -6.96 -2.55
CA TYR A 189 -10.96 -6.66 -3.97
C TYR A 189 -9.65 -6.01 -4.43
N ASP A 190 -9.26 -6.25 -5.68
CA ASP A 190 -8.21 -5.47 -6.30
C ASP A 190 -8.68 -4.03 -6.60
N ILE A 191 -7.73 -3.08 -6.61
CA ILE A 191 -8.05 -1.65 -6.73
C ILE A 191 -8.72 -1.31 -8.06
N LYS A 192 -8.45 -2.04 -9.15
CA LYS A 192 -9.11 -1.82 -10.44
C LYS A 192 -10.58 -2.21 -10.38
N SER A 193 -10.92 -3.30 -9.68
CA SER A 193 -12.31 -3.71 -9.42
C SER A 193 -13.03 -2.67 -8.57
N VAL A 194 -12.38 -2.12 -7.54
CA VAL A 194 -12.95 -1.03 -6.73
C VAL A 194 -13.23 0.19 -7.59
N ILE A 195 -12.26 0.67 -8.36
CA ILE A 195 -12.41 1.82 -9.27
C ILE A 195 -13.55 1.57 -10.29
N SER A 196 -13.61 0.37 -10.87
CA SER A 196 -14.62 0.02 -11.87
C SER A 196 -16.04 -0.06 -11.31
N SER A 197 -16.17 -0.27 -10.01
CA SER A 197 -17.48 -0.33 -9.33
C SER A 197 -18.08 1.05 -9.08
N GLU A 198 -17.31 2.11 -9.25
CA GLU A 198 -17.79 3.46 -8.97
C GLU A 198 -18.80 3.91 -10.01
N THR A 199 -19.91 4.48 -9.55
CA THR A 199 -20.87 5.13 -10.44
C THR A 199 -20.27 6.44 -10.97
N HIS A 200 -20.05 6.50 -12.27
CA HIS A 200 -19.83 7.77 -12.95
C HIS A 200 -21.17 8.53 -12.95
N PHE A 201 -21.26 9.56 -12.11
CA PHE A 201 -22.32 10.56 -12.18
C PHE A 201 -21.94 11.66 -13.17
#